data_f125d8627b1ffae887c7766ad3da2ba2
#
_entry.id   f125d8627b1ffae887c7766ad3da2ba2
#
_cell.length_a   1.000
_cell.length_b   1.000
_cell.length_c   1.000
_cell.angle_alpha   90.00
_cell.angle_beta   90.00
_cell.angle_gamma   90.00
#
_symmetry.space_group_name_H-M   'P 1'
#
loop_
_entity.id
_entity.type
_entity.pdbx_description
1 polymer ?
#
loop_
_entity_poly.entity_id
_entity_poly.type
_entity_poly.pdbx_seq_one_letter_code
_entity_poly.pdbx_strand_id
1 'polypeptide(L)'
;MGFPADMPSPERNNLRILAFLVIALVAAVSAFLAVYILDGDGGGGAEAQTVREYNLEIVATDIDYGGGNVWHAWTYKEVGAEKGTVPGPTLEVTVGEKLKVNVTNKLDKAHSFHTHFSNYDIESDGSQINIITQKGAGAMIPPGESWTYEFEPTHPGILYYHCHSADGGNTISQHIHQGLYGGIVVKDPSEPPVRDEVIFMSEIGFDTEGDQIPPYIMNGMGLPGGERALEDAYAAGGFDAVASQFNKTVPVITAKVGEEMHVHVVNIGDLIHSFHAHNVDHISLGTLRGDTWAGNLLPMVPGQADTLQFTFTKPGPWLFHCHVVAHADAGMIGLFNIVEDTGTATQPP
;
A
#
# COMPACT_ATOMS: atom_id res chain seq x y z
N MET A 1 -13.38 53.48 -74.74
CA MET A 1 -12.61 53.72 -73.50
C MET A 1 -12.85 52.49 -72.61
N GLY A 2 -11.85 51.63 -72.51
CA GLY A 2 -11.95 50.36 -71.80
C GLY A 2 -11.66 50.60 -70.30
N PHE A 3 -12.49 49.91 -69.49
CA PHE A 3 -12.22 49.84 -68.07
C PHE A 3 -11.09 48.83 -67.79
N PRO A 4 -10.17 49.13 -66.89
CA PRO A 4 -9.10 48.20 -66.52
C PRO A 4 -9.66 47.03 -65.71
N ALA A 5 -9.09 45.88 -65.99
CA ALA A 5 -9.39 44.61 -65.34
C ALA A 5 -9.18 44.64 -63.82
N ASP A 6 -10.05 43.96 -63.14
CA ASP A 6 -10.04 43.69 -61.71
C ASP A 6 -8.69 43.38 -61.11
N MET A 7 -8.18 44.23 -60.24
CA MET A 7 -7.13 43.86 -59.29
C MET A 7 -7.78 43.01 -58.19
N PRO A 8 -7.22 41.86 -57.82
CA PRO A 8 -7.76 41.08 -56.72
C PRO A 8 -7.56 41.84 -55.38
N SER A 9 -8.65 42.08 -54.68
CA SER A 9 -8.63 42.72 -53.36
C SER A 9 -7.86 41.83 -52.36
N PRO A 10 -7.13 42.43 -51.41
CA PRO A 10 -6.42 41.69 -50.36
C PRO A 10 -7.32 40.69 -49.61
N GLU A 11 -8.58 40.93 -49.49
CA GLU A 11 -9.55 40.02 -48.83
C GLU A 11 -9.77 38.71 -49.60
N ARG A 12 -9.77 38.75 -50.95
CA ARG A 12 -9.90 37.52 -51.74
C ARG A 12 -8.66 36.63 -51.69
N ASN A 13 -7.49 37.25 -51.56
CA ASN A 13 -6.27 36.48 -51.36
C ASN A 13 -6.20 35.80 -49.97
N ASN A 14 -6.61 36.53 -48.92
CA ASN A 14 -6.66 35.96 -47.57
C ASN A 14 -7.68 34.82 -47.49
N LEU A 15 -8.83 34.95 -48.15
CA LEU A 15 -9.84 33.86 -48.18
C LEU A 15 -9.34 32.63 -48.91
N ARG A 16 -8.58 32.80 -50.02
CA ARG A 16 -7.92 31.67 -50.75
C ARG A 16 -6.84 31.00 -49.91
N ILE A 17 -6.01 31.76 -49.20
CA ILE A 17 -4.99 31.23 -48.31
C ILE A 17 -5.64 30.48 -47.14
N LEU A 18 -6.71 31.01 -46.54
CA LEU A 18 -7.43 30.34 -45.49
C LEU A 18 -8.08 29.03 -45.99
N ALA A 19 -8.65 29.02 -47.19
CA ALA A 19 -9.22 27.80 -47.78
C ALA A 19 -8.14 26.75 -48.05
N PHE A 20 -6.95 27.13 -48.54
CA PHE A 20 -5.84 26.21 -48.74
C PHE A 20 -5.32 25.63 -47.41
N LEU A 21 -5.22 26.44 -46.35
CA LEU A 21 -4.82 25.98 -45.02
C LEU A 21 -5.82 25.00 -44.40
N VAL A 22 -7.11 25.26 -44.57
CA VAL A 22 -8.17 24.35 -44.10
C VAL A 22 -8.14 23.04 -44.87
N ILE A 23 -7.98 23.07 -46.16
CA ILE A 23 -7.87 21.85 -47.00
C ILE A 23 -6.63 21.04 -46.66
N ALA A 24 -5.47 21.72 -46.44
CA ALA A 24 -4.27 21.05 -46.00
C ALA A 24 -4.38 20.43 -44.61
N LEU A 25 -5.06 21.09 -43.67
CA LEU A 25 -5.33 20.57 -42.34
C LEU A 25 -6.24 19.36 -42.39
N VAL A 26 -7.35 19.42 -43.17
CA VAL A 26 -8.27 18.30 -43.36
C VAL A 26 -7.57 17.10 -44.02
N ALA A 27 -6.71 17.34 -45.02
CA ALA A 27 -5.92 16.28 -45.64
C ALA A 27 -4.90 15.65 -44.68
N ALA A 28 -4.25 16.45 -43.84
CA ALA A 28 -3.32 15.96 -42.83
C ALA A 28 -4.04 15.16 -41.75
N VAL A 29 -5.19 15.62 -41.27
CA VAL A 29 -6.03 14.89 -40.29
C VAL A 29 -6.56 13.58 -40.90
N SER A 30 -6.99 13.62 -42.17
CA SER A 30 -7.46 12.41 -42.88
C SER A 30 -6.34 11.40 -43.13
N ALA A 31 -5.14 11.86 -43.43
CA ALA A 31 -3.97 11.00 -43.58
C ALA A 31 -3.54 10.39 -42.25
N PHE A 32 -3.59 11.18 -41.15
CA PHE A 32 -3.30 10.69 -39.81
C PHE A 32 -4.35 9.66 -39.35
N LEU A 33 -5.63 9.92 -39.64
CA LEU A 33 -6.72 8.99 -39.34
C LEU A 33 -6.63 7.71 -40.17
N ALA A 34 -6.21 7.81 -41.45
CA ALA A 34 -6.01 6.65 -42.31
C ALA A 34 -4.83 5.80 -41.88
N VAL A 35 -3.72 6.41 -41.42
CA VAL A 35 -2.59 5.68 -40.82
C VAL A 35 -3.04 5.01 -39.52
N TYR A 36 -3.80 5.70 -38.69
CA TYR A 36 -4.33 5.15 -37.43
C TYR A 36 -5.32 3.98 -37.66
N ILE A 37 -6.13 4.05 -38.73
CA ILE A 37 -7.06 2.97 -39.11
C ILE A 37 -6.37 1.81 -39.82
N LEU A 38 -5.30 2.09 -40.60
CA LEU A 38 -4.56 1.05 -41.31
C LEU A 38 -3.53 0.33 -40.43
N ASP A 39 -2.97 0.98 -39.41
CA ASP A 39 -2.15 0.34 -38.38
C ASP A 39 -3.04 -0.44 -37.36
N GLY A 40 -4.34 -0.14 -37.31
CA GLY A 40 -5.30 -0.86 -36.45
C GLY A 40 -5.69 -2.26 -36.94
N ASP A 41 -5.30 -2.65 -38.15
CA ASP A 41 -5.63 -3.97 -38.75
C ASP A 41 -4.42 -4.94 -38.80
N GLY A 42 -3.32 -4.58 -38.14
CA GLY A 42 -2.32 -5.54 -37.71
C GLY A 42 -2.91 -6.36 -36.58
N GLY A 43 -3.39 -7.59 -36.86
CA GLY A 43 -3.91 -8.55 -35.90
C GLY A 43 -2.90 -8.87 -34.82
N GLY A 44 -2.70 -7.93 -33.88
CA GLY A 44 -2.19 -8.18 -32.56
C GLY A 44 -3.31 -8.92 -31.85
N GLY A 45 -3.22 -10.24 -31.75
CA GLY A 45 -3.99 -10.96 -30.77
C GLY A 45 -3.78 -10.22 -29.47
N ALA A 46 -4.85 -9.75 -28.81
CA ALA A 46 -4.74 -9.15 -27.49
C ALA A 46 -3.98 -10.18 -26.66
N GLU A 47 -2.74 -9.86 -26.26
CA GLU A 47 -2.05 -10.69 -25.29
C GLU A 47 -2.98 -10.81 -24.11
N ALA A 48 -3.28 -12.06 -23.73
CA ALA A 48 -4.17 -12.30 -22.62
C ALA A 48 -3.57 -11.58 -21.41
N GLN A 49 -4.32 -10.64 -20.83
CA GLN A 49 -3.88 -9.89 -19.65
C GLN A 49 -3.46 -10.89 -18.57
N THR A 50 -2.25 -10.75 -18.06
CA THR A 50 -1.76 -11.59 -16.97
C THR A 50 -2.61 -11.35 -15.73
N VAL A 51 -3.06 -12.43 -15.10
CA VAL A 51 -3.85 -12.38 -13.87
C VAL A 51 -2.98 -12.81 -12.70
N ARG A 52 -2.86 -11.95 -11.72
CA ARG A 52 -2.25 -12.24 -10.42
C ARG A 52 -3.36 -12.63 -9.46
N GLU A 53 -3.43 -13.90 -9.07
CA GLU A 53 -4.54 -14.43 -8.26
C GLU A 53 -4.06 -14.80 -6.84
N TYR A 54 -4.83 -14.36 -5.85
CA TYR A 54 -4.65 -14.68 -4.43
C TYR A 54 -5.91 -15.31 -3.86
N ASN A 55 -5.73 -16.27 -2.94
CA ASN A 55 -6.81 -16.92 -2.22
C ASN A 55 -6.61 -16.68 -0.72
N LEU A 56 -7.52 -15.93 -0.12
CA LEU A 56 -7.44 -15.51 1.28
C LEU A 56 -8.60 -16.07 2.08
N GLU A 57 -8.36 -16.27 3.37
CA GLU A 57 -9.37 -16.55 4.39
C GLU A 57 -9.37 -15.45 5.44
N ILE A 58 -10.55 -15.02 5.88
CA ILE A 58 -10.70 -14.17 7.05
C ILE A 58 -10.87 -15.08 8.26
N VAL A 59 -9.95 -15.00 9.23
CA VAL A 59 -9.85 -15.91 10.37
C VAL A 59 -9.57 -15.16 11.66
N ALA A 60 -9.91 -15.75 12.80
CA ALA A 60 -9.41 -15.33 14.10
C ALA A 60 -7.99 -15.89 14.31
N THR A 61 -7.15 -15.13 14.98
CA THR A 61 -5.78 -15.54 15.33
C THR A 61 -5.33 -14.85 16.61
N ASP A 62 -4.47 -15.51 17.37
CA ASP A 62 -3.85 -14.91 18.55
C ASP A 62 -2.48 -14.34 18.16
N ILE A 63 -2.30 -13.05 18.40
CA ILE A 63 -1.08 -12.31 18.17
C ILE A 63 -0.46 -11.91 19.51
N ASP A 64 0.76 -12.32 19.80
CA ASP A 64 1.56 -11.71 20.86
C ASP A 64 2.13 -10.40 20.29
N TYR A 65 1.57 -9.28 20.73
CA TYR A 65 2.00 -7.97 20.24
C TYR A 65 3.14 -7.35 21.06
N GLY A 66 3.66 -8.12 22.03
CA GLY A 66 4.81 -7.77 22.82
C GLY A 66 4.59 -8.01 24.31
N GLY A 67 5.68 -8.44 24.99
CA GLY A 67 5.69 -8.67 26.43
C GLY A 67 4.79 -9.82 26.91
N GLY A 68 4.34 -10.71 26.05
CA GLY A 68 3.41 -11.79 26.37
C GLY A 68 1.93 -11.33 26.42
N ASN A 69 1.64 -10.14 25.91
CA ASN A 69 0.28 -9.65 25.77
C ASN A 69 -0.35 -10.24 24.50
N VAL A 70 -1.43 -10.97 24.67
CA VAL A 70 -2.14 -11.65 23.56
C VAL A 70 -3.32 -10.81 23.10
N TRP A 71 -3.34 -10.56 21.81
CA TRP A 71 -4.43 -9.91 21.11
C TRP A 71 -5.22 -10.95 20.29
N HIS A 72 -6.50 -11.11 20.54
CA HIS A 72 -7.40 -11.96 19.77
C HIS A 72 -7.82 -11.22 18.49
N ALA A 73 -6.95 -11.26 17.49
CA ALA A 73 -7.11 -10.52 16.26
C ALA A 73 -8.02 -11.24 15.26
N TRP A 74 -8.57 -10.47 14.33
CA TRP A 74 -9.10 -10.96 13.06
C TRP A 74 -8.12 -10.59 11.97
N THR A 75 -7.89 -11.47 10.99
CA THR A 75 -6.93 -11.18 9.93
C THR A 75 -7.28 -11.88 8.62
N TYR A 76 -6.71 -11.38 7.55
CA TYR A 76 -6.63 -12.12 6.29
C TYR A 76 -5.43 -13.04 6.33
N LYS A 77 -5.63 -14.27 5.86
CA LYS A 77 -4.61 -15.32 5.82
C LYS A 77 -4.62 -15.96 4.44
N GLU A 78 -3.48 -16.24 3.83
CA GLU A 78 -3.43 -17.06 2.62
C GLU A 78 -3.92 -18.47 2.89
N VAL A 79 -4.68 -19.02 1.95
CA VAL A 79 -5.14 -20.41 2.03
C VAL A 79 -3.92 -21.33 2.08
N GLY A 80 -3.88 -22.19 3.10
CA GLY A 80 -2.77 -23.12 3.33
C GLY A 80 -1.69 -22.60 4.27
N ALA A 81 -1.66 -21.32 4.61
CA ALA A 81 -0.79 -20.83 5.68
C ALA A 81 -1.22 -21.42 7.04
N GLU A 82 -0.26 -21.75 7.88
CA GLU A 82 -0.51 -22.35 9.18
C GLU A 82 -1.24 -21.40 10.13
N LYS A 83 -0.82 -20.13 10.16
CA LYS A 83 -1.31 -19.09 11.08
C LYS A 83 -1.58 -17.80 10.34
N GLY A 84 -2.55 -17.04 10.81
CA GLY A 84 -2.77 -15.65 10.40
C GLY A 84 -1.77 -14.70 11.06
N THR A 85 -1.45 -13.61 10.42
CA THR A 85 -0.58 -12.54 10.91
C THR A 85 -1.28 -11.20 10.81
N VAL A 86 -0.85 -10.23 11.58
CA VAL A 86 -1.23 -8.83 11.41
C VAL A 86 0.04 -8.01 11.16
N PRO A 87 0.12 -7.29 10.04
CA PRO A 87 -0.85 -7.25 8.95
C PRO A 87 -1.09 -8.62 8.29
N GLY A 88 -2.18 -8.74 7.55
CA GLY A 88 -2.40 -9.84 6.60
C GLY A 88 -1.34 -9.87 5.49
N PRO A 89 -1.40 -10.83 4.54
CA PRO A 89 -0.40 -10.99 3.50
C PRO A 89 -0.19 -9.71 2.67
N THR A 90 1.05 -9.40 2.34
CA THR A 90 1.32 -8.40 1.30
C THR A 90 1.09 -9.02 -0.06
N LEU A 91 0.19 -8.44 -0.84
CA LEU A 91 -0.10 -8.86 -2.21
C LEU A 91 0.82 -8.09 -3.16
N GLU A 92 1.36 -8.77 -4.17
CA GLU A 92 2.17 -8.13 -5.21
C GLU A 92 1.48 -8.25 -6.57
N VAL A 93 1.48 -7.16 -7.32
CA VAL A 93 0.94 -7.09 -8.67
C VAL A 93 1.74 -6.08 -9.48
N THR A 94 1.85 -6.27 -10.80
CA THR A 94 2.54 -5.35 -11.69
C THR A 94 1.53 -4.48 -12.44
N VAL A 95 1.89 -3.22 -12.71
CA VAL A 95 1.07 -2.35 -13.58
C VAL A 95 0.79 -3.07 -14.91
N GLY A 96 -0.49 -3.15 -15.29
CA GLY A 96 -0.95 -3.87 -16.49
C GLY A 96 -1.40 -5.32 -16.24
N GLU A 97 -1.09 -5.91 -15.09
CA GLU A 97 -1.72 -7.16 -14.65
C GLU A 97 -3.10 -6.89 -14.04
N LYS A 98 -3.95 -7.90 -14.03
CA LYS A 98 -5.19 -7.91 -13.24
C LYS A 98 -4.92 -8.57 -11.89
N LEU A 99 -5.24 -7.89 -10.80
CA LEU A 99 -5.26 -8.45 -9.47
C LEU A 99 -6.64 -9.08 -9.21
N LYS A 100 -6.65 -10.37 -8.89
CA LYS A 100 -7.84 -11.13 -8.51
C LYS A 100 -7.68 -11.70 -7.12
N VAL A 101 -8.59 -11.36 -6.22
CA VAL A 101 -8.54 -11.78 -4.82
C VAL A 101 -9.82 -12.54 -4.46
N ASN A 102 -9.68 -13.83 -4.21
CA ASN A 102 -10.77 -14.67 -3.72
C ASN A 102 -10.70 -14.70 -2.19
N VAL A 103 -11.76 -14.27 -1.52
CA VAL A 103 -11.78 -14.16 -0.05
C VAL A 103 -12.89 -15.04 0.50
N THR A 104 -12.56 -15.90 1.45
CA THR A 104 -13.52 -16.73 2.18
C THR A 104 -13.62 -16.25 3.64
N ASN A 105 -14.83 -15.97 4.10
CA ASN A 105 -15.07 -15.58 5.47
C ASN A 105 -15.27 -16.81 6.37
N LYS A 106 -14.37 -17.01 7.33
CA LYS A 106 -14.45 -18.11 8.32
C LYS A 106 -14.96 -17.65 9.69
N LEU A 107 -15.28 -16.35 9.83
CA LEU A 107 -15.81 -15.79 11.07
C LEU A 107 -17.36 -15.80 11.08
N ASP A 108 -17.93 -15.40 12.20
CA ASP A 108 -19.36 -15.42 12.47
C ASP A 108 -20.08 -14.10 12.15
N LYS A 109 -19.35 -13.10 11.65
CA LYS A 109 -19.87 -11.81 11.19
C LYS A 109 -19.58 -11.61 9.70
N ALA A 110 -20.29 -10.72 9.04
CA ALA A 110 -19.99 -10.37 7.67
C ALA A 110 -18.72 -9.50 7.62
N HIS A 111 -17.85 -9.80 6.68
CA HIS A 111 -16.62 -9.09 6.40
C HIS A 111 -16.50 -8.75 4.92
N SER A 112 -15.49 -7.99 4.54
CA SER A 112 -15.24 -7.64 3.14
C SER A 112 -13.75 -7.49 2.86
N PHE A 113 -13.41 -7.18 1.61
CA PHE A 113 -12.09 -6.78 1.16
C PHE A 113 -12.26 -5.50 0.34
N HIS A 114 -11.85 -4.38 0.89
CA HIS A 114 -11.89 -3.07 0.25
C HIS A 114 -10.45 -2.58 0.02
N THR A 115 -10.22 -1.88 -1.07
CA THR A 115 -8.92 -1.30 -1.39
C THR A 115 -9.07 0.09 -1.99
N HIS A 116 -7.97 0.83 -2.08
CA HIS A 116 -7.93 2.23 -2.52
C HIS A 116 -7.54 2.38 -4.00
N PHE A 117 -7.73 1.34 -4.83
CA PHE A 117 -7.65 1.49 -6.28
C PHE A 117 -8.74 2.45 -6.79
N SER A 118 -8.50 3.11 -7.89
CA SER A 118 -9.41 4.12 -8.45
C SER A 118 -10.27 3.62 -9.62
N ASN A 119 -10.06 2.39 -10.07
CA ASN A 119 -10.73 1.85 -11.26
C ASN A 119 -11.10 0.39 -11.05
N TYR A 120 -12.33 0.14 -10.60
CA TYR A 120 -12.91 -1.19 -10.41
C TYR A 120 -14.44 -1.13 -10.50
N ASP A 121 -15.07 -2.26 -10.75
CA ASP A 121 -16.52 -2.37 -10.77
C ASP A 121 -17.09 -2.41 -9.34
N ILE A 122 -18.37 -2.02 -9.19
CA ILE A 122 -19.05 -1.95 -7.88
C ILE A 122 -19.04 -3.29 -7.13
N GLU A 123 -18.96 -4.41 -7.85
CA GLU A 123 -18.83 -5.75 -7.30
C GLU A 123 -17.53 -5.96 -6.53
N SER A 124 -16.51 -5.17 -6.84
CA SER A 124 -15.19 -5.21 -6.16
C SER A 124 -14.99 -4.10 -5.14
N ASP A 125 -16.00 -3.28 -4.86
CA ASP A 125 -15.90 -2.18 -3.91
C ASP A 125 -15.67 -2.65 -2.45
N GLY A 126 -16.30 -3.75 -2.06
CA GLY A 126 -16.14 -4.30 -0.70
C GLY A 126 -16.72 -3.43 0.41
N SER A 127 -17.56 -2.44 0.09
CA SER A 127 -18.29 -1.62 1.07
C SER A 127 -19.79 -1.91 1.04
N GLN A 128 -20.54 -1.31 1.96
CA GLN A 128 -22.00 -1.44 2.01
C GLN A 128 -22.74 -0.49 1.05
N ILE A 129 -22.06 -0.01 -0.01
CA ILE A 129 -22.65 0.92 -0.98
C ILE A 129 -23.87 0.35 -1.70
N ASN A 130 -23.99 -0.98 -1.79
CA ASN A 130 -25.16 -1.68 -2.34
C ASN A 130 -26.47 -1.31 -1.63
N ILE A 131 -26.44 -0.93 -0.35
CA ILE A 131 -27.59 -0.44 0.38
C ILE A 131 -28.11 0.86 -0.25
N ILE A 132 -27.18 1.76 -0.64
CA ILE A 132 -27.50 3.05 -1.24
C ILE A 132 -27.89 2.87 -2.70
N THR A 133 -27.15 2.08 -3.45
CA THR A 133 -27.35 1.90 -4.90
C THR A 133 -28.44 0.91 -5.25
N GLN A 134 -28.92 0.09 -4.30
CA GLN A 134 -29.88 -1.00 -4.47
C GLN A 134 -29.46 -2.04 -5.54
N LYS A 135 -28.16 -2.12 -5.82
CA LYS A 135 -27.63 -3.03 -6.85
C LYS A 135 -27.16 -4.38 -6.31
N GLY A 136 -27.34 -4.63 -5.02
CA GLY A 136 -27.07 -5.95 -4.41
C GLY A 136 -25.62 -6.43 -4.42
N ALA A 137 -24.72 -5.73 -5.08
CA ALA A 137 -23.33 -6.07 -5.23
C ALA A 137 -22.46 -5.04 -4.49
N GLY A 138 -21.31 -5.40 -4.03
CA GLY A 138 -20.45 -4.58 -3.18
C GLY A 138 -19.99 -5.39 -1.97
N ALA A 139 -20.25 -6.59 -2.10
CA ALA A 139 -19.73 -7.79 -1.47
C ALA A 139 -19.29 -7.70 -0.04
N MET A 140 -20.25 -7.53 0.85
CA MET A 140 -20.12 -8.11 2.17
C MET A 140 -20.16 -9.63 2.03
N ILE A 141 -19.19 -10.31 2.60
CA ILE A 141 -19.09 -11.78 2.59
C ILE A 141 -19.71 -12.31 3.86
N PRO A 142 -20.88 -12.96 3.80
CA PRO A 142 -21.50 -13.58 4.98
C PRO A 142 -20.63 -14.67 5.60
N PRO A 143 -20.91 -15.08 6.84
CA PRO A 143 -20.24 -16.22 7.48
C PRO A 143 -20.25 -17.47 6.61
N GLY A 144 -19.08 -18.07 6.39
CA GLY A 144 -18.90 -19.29 5.61
C GLY A 144 -18.92 -19.13 4.10
N GLU A 145 -19.20 -17.95 3.57
CA GLU A 145 -19.26 -17.67 2.14
C GLU A 145 -17.94 -17.10 1.59
N SER A 146 -17.86 -16.97 0.27
CA SER A 146 -16.70 -16.44 -0.45
C SER A 146 -17.14 -15.41 -1.47
N TRP A 147 -16.22 -14.47 -1.77
CA TRP A 147 -16.39 -13.48 -2.83
C TRP A 147 -15.09 -13.26 -3.58
N THR A 148 -15.18 -12.85 -4.84
CA THR A 148 -14.02 -12.53 -5.69
C THR A 148 -14.03 -11.04 -6.00
N TYR A 149 -12.89 -10.41 -5.78
CA TYR A 149 -12.61 -9.01 -6.08
C TYR A 149 -11.61 -8.92 -7.21
N GLU A 150 -11.82 -8.00 -8.16
CA GLU A 150 -10.94 -7.80 -9.31
C GLU A 150 -10.55 -6.32 -9.43
N PHE A 151 -9.26 -6.07 -9.65
CA PHE A 151 -8.70 -4.72 -9.78
C PHE A 151 -7.69 -4.66 -10.92
N GLU A 152 -7.54 -3.48 -11.53
CA GLU A 152 -6.55 -3.23 -12.57
C GLU A 152 -5.65 -2.06 -12.13
N PRO A 153 -4.50 -2.34 -11.48
CA PRO A 153 -3.57 -1.31 -11.04
C PRO A 153 -3.01 -0.51 -12.22
N THR A 154 -3.04 0.82 -12.11
CA THR A 154 -2.59 1.73 -13.16
C THR A 154 -1.33 2.52 -12.79
N HIS A 155 -0.93 2.50 -11.52
CA HIS A 155 0.23 3.23 -11.01
C HIS A 155 1.01 2.37 -10.04
N PRO A 156 2.35 2.39 -10.08
CA PRO A 156 3.19 1.69 -9.11
C PRO A 156 3.15 2.37 -7.75
N GLY A 157 3.55 1.63 -6.71
CA GLY A 157 3.64 2.12 -5.34
C GLY A 157 2.92 1.23 -4.36
N ILE A 158 2.63 1.78 -3.18
CA ILE A 158 1.93 1.08 -2.11
C ILE A 158 0.47 1.49 -2.05
N LEU A 159 -0.38 0.49 -2.01
CA LEU A 159 -1.77 0.59 -1.59
C LEU A 159 -2.02 -0.40 -0.45
N TYR A 160 -3.20 -0.40 0.08
CA TYR A 160 -3.57 -1.34 1.14
C TYR A 160 -5.02 -1.80 0.96
N TYR A 161 -5.33 -2.90 1.59
CA TYR A 161 -6.67 -3.43 1.70
C TYR A 161 -7.09 -3.54 3.16
N HIS A 162 -8.38 -3.45 3.42
CA HIS A 162 -8.95 -3.61 4.76
C HIS A 162 -10.41 -4.05 4.69
N CYS A 163 -10.94 -4.50 5.82
CA CYS A 163 -12.37 -4.75 5.95
C CYS A 163 -13.12 -3.43 6.05
N HIS A 164 -14.16 -3.27 5.25
CA HIS A 164 -15.05 -2.10 5.25
C HIS A 164 -16.46 -2.44 5.77
N SER A 165 -16.58 -3.51 6.54
CA SER A 165 -17.84 -3.91 7.16
C SER A 165 -18.13 -3.11 8.41
N ALA A 166 -19.41 -2.88 8.66
CA ALA A 166 -19.95 -2.37 9.92
C ALA A 166 -21.00 -3.33 10.49
N ASP A 167 -20.77 -4.64 10.34
CA ASP A 167 -21.71 -5.68 10.77
C ASP A 167 -21.57 -6.04 12.25
N GLY A 168 -22.64 -6.56 12.80
CA GLY A 168 -22.69 -7.08 14.17
C GLY A 168 -22.51 -6.03 15.26
N GLY A 169 -22.79 -4.76 14.96
CA GLY A 169 -22.65 -3.64 15.89
C GLY A 169 -21.24 -3.06 15.98
N ASN A 170 -20.28 -3.58 15.20
CA ASN A 170 -18.93 -3.03 15.10
C ASN A 170 -18.88 -1.94 14.02
N THR A 171 -17.93 -1.02 14.17
CA THR A 171 -17.63 0.00 13.17
C THR A 171 -16.53 -0.49 12.21
N ILE A 172 -16.35 0.20 11.07
CA ILE A 172 -15.24 -0.07 10.15
C ILE A 172 -13.90 0.05 10.87
N SER A 173 -13.73 1.09 11.67
CA SER A 173 -12.55 1.32 12.51
C SER A 173 -12.26 0.12 13.42
N GLN A 174 -13.28 -0.43 14.10
CA GLN A 174 -13.10 -1.61 14.94
C GLN A 174 -12.66 -2.84 14.16
N HIS A 175 -13.14 -3.05 12.92
CA HIS A 175 -12.67 -4.14 12.06
C HIS A 175 -11.20 -3.97 11.67
N ILE A 176 -10.77 -2.75 11.38
CA ILE A 176 -9.37 -2.43 11.10
C ILE A 176 -8.51 -2.66 12.36
N HIS A 177 -8.91 -2.12 13.50
CA HIS A 177 -8.21 -2.27 14.76
C HIS A 177 -8.19 -3.71 15.29
N GLN A 178 -9.09 -4.57 14.80
CA GLN A 178 -8.99 -6.01 15.05
C GLN A 178 -7.95 -6.72 14.18
N GLY A 179 -7.34 -6.02 13.20
CA GLY A 179 -6.24 -6.55 12.38
C GLY A 179 -6.61 -6.88 10.94
N LEU A 180 -7.81 -6.53 10.48
CA LEU A 180 -8.29 -6.81 9.13
C LEU A 180 -7.76 -5.81 8.11
N TYR A 181 -6.44 -5.86 7.87
CA TYR A 181 -5.75 -5.05 6.86
C TYR A 181 -4.47 -5.73 6.34
N GLY A 182 -3.99 -5.30 5.19
CA GLY A 182 -2.72 -5.71 4.60
C GLY A 182 -2.33 -4.86 3.41
N GLY A 183 -1.13 -5.08 2.89
CA GLY A 183 -0.53 -4.27 1.82
C GLY A 183 -0.78 -4.81 0.41
N ILE A 184 -0.75 -3.91 -0.56
CA ILE A 184 -0.69 -4.23 -1.99
C ILE A 184 0.46 -3.43 -2.59
N VAL A 185 1.55 -4.11 -2.95
CA VAL A 185 2.68 -3.51 -3.66
C VAL A 185 2.45 -3.64 -5.15
N VAL A 186 2.32 -2.50 -5.81
CA VAL A 186 2.19 -2.43 -7.28
C VAL A 186 3.56 -2.12 -7.86
N LYS A 187 4.10 -3.07 -8.63
CA LYS A 187 5.42 -2.96 -9.26
C LYS A 187 5.36 -2.18 -10.56
N ASP A 188 6.42 -1.41 -10.84
CA ASP A 188 6.64 -0.82 -12.15
C ASP A 188 7.35 -1.86 -13.05
N PRO A 189 6.77 -2.26 -14.19
CA PRO A 189 7.42 -3.21 -15.09
C PRO A 189 8.67 -2.64 -15.79
N SER A 190 8.87 -1.32 -15.76
CA SER A 190 10.02 -0.64 -16.35
C SER A 190 11.21 -0.49 -15.40
N GLU A 191 11.00 -0.71 -14.10
CA GLU A 191 12.05 -0.59 -13.09
C GLU A 191 12.70 -1.95 -12.78
N PRO A 192 13.99 -1.97 -12.45
CA PRO A 192 14.65 -3.19 -11.97
C PRO A 192 14.00 -3.63 -10.65
N PRO A 193 13.99 -4.93 -10.33
CA PRO A 193 13.48 -5.41 -9.07
C PRO A 193 14.25 -4.80 -7.90
N VAL A 194 13.54 -4.12 -7.01
CA VAL A 194 14.02 -3.62 -5.73
C VAL A 194 13.32 -4.40 -4.63
N ARG A 195 14.00 -4.60 -3.51
CA ARG A 195 13.41 -5.24 -2.34
C ARG A 195 12.38 -4.31 -1.71
N ASP A 196 11.21 -4.84 -1.44
CA ASP A 196 10.13 -4.12 -0.76
C ASP A 196 9.91 -4.65 0.65
N GLU A 197 9.72 -3.72 1.57
CA GLU A 197 9.28 -3.96 2.94
C GLU A 197 8.07 -3.09 3.23
N VAL A 198 7.10 -3.61 3.98
CA VAL A 198 5.88 -2.87 4.31
C VAL A 198 5.77 -2.69 5.81
N ILE A 199 5.61 -1.44 6.24
CA ILE A 199 5.40 -1.08 7.65
C ILE A 199 4.03 -0.44 7.79
N PHE A 200 3.17 -1.09 8.57
CA PHE A 200 1.90 -0.53 9.01
C PHE A 200 2.05 0.10 10.38
N MET A 201 1.60 1.33 10.51
CA MET A 201 1.43 2.03 11.78
C MET A 201 -0.07 2.00 12.15
N SER A 202 -0.39 1.52 13.34
CA SER A 202 -1.77 1.29 13.77
C SER A 202 -1.89 1.27 15.30
N GLU A 203 -3.13 1.19 15.75
CA GLU A 203 -3.50 0.92 17.14
C GLU A 203 -4.19 -0.44 17.24
N ILE A 204 -4.09 -1.12 18.40
CA ILE A 204 -4.86 -2.34 18.69
C ILE A 204 -6.20 -1.96 19.29
N GLY A 205 -7.20 -2.67 18.88
CA GLY A 205 -8.61 -2.65 19.17
C GLY A 205 -9.14 -1.86 20.36
N PHE A 206 -10.25 -1.22 20.15
CA PHE A 206 -11.06 -0.74 21.25
C PHE A 206 -11.63 -1.96 21.97
N ASP A 207 -11.49 -2.03 23.29
CA ASP A 207 -12.41 -2.87 24.01
C ASP A 207 -13.81 -2.29 23.88
N THR A 208 -14.82 -3.12 24.04
CA THR A 208 -16.22 -2.71 23.94
C THR A 208 -16.64 -1.74 25.05
N GLU A 209 -15.73 -1.38 25.94
CA GLU A 209 -15.96 -0.52 27.11
C GLU A 209 -15.29 0.86 26.99
N GLY A 210 -14.48 1.11 25.96
CA GLY A 210 -14.06 2.45 25.53
C GLY A 210 -12.97 3.13 26.37
N ASP A 211 -12.32 2.43 27.29
CA ASP A 211 -11.43 3.04 28.29
C ASP A 211 -9.94 2.75 28.12
N GLN A 212 -9.51 2.02 27.09
CA GLN A 212 -8.09 1.77 26.90
C GLN A 212 -7.52 2.56 25.72
N ILE A 213 -6.48 3.33 25.99
CA ILE A 213 -5.58 3.79 24.93
C ILE A 213 -4.93 2.52 24.36
N PRO A 214 -5.28 2.12 23.15
CA PRO A 214 -4.73 0.89 22.58
C PRO A 214 -3.21 1.01 22.48
N PRO A 215 -2.46 -0.08 22.66
CA PRO A 215 -1.03 -0.07 22.38
C PRO A 215 -0.82 0.31 20.93
N TYR A 216 0.16 1.17 20.71
CA TYR A 216 0.59 1.59 19.39
C TYR A 216 1.51 0.54 18.82
N ILE A 217 1.27 0.11 17.60
CA ILE A 217 1.96 -1.02 16.98
C ILE A 217 2.51 -0.68 15.59
N MET A 218 3.56 -1.38 15.21
CA MET A 218 4.05 -1.50 13.86
C MET A 218 4.01 -2.98 13.44
N ASN A 219 3.34 -3.29 12.33
CA ASN A 219 3.18 -4.66 11.83
C ASN A 219 2.65 -5.65 12.89
N GLY A 220 1.65 -5.25 13.66
CA GLY A 220 1.05 -6.10 14.68
C GLY A 220 1.91 -6.30 15.93
N MET A 221 3.03 -5.62 16.05
CA MET A 221 3.98 -5.72 17.15
C MET A 221 4.21 -4.37 17.82
N GLY A 222 4.48 -4.38 19.12
CA GLY A 222 4.83 -3.20 19.89
C GLY A 222 5.70 -3.57 21.09
N LEU A 223 6.46 -2.61 21.59
CA LEU A 223 7.28 -2.77 22.78
C LEU A 223 6.62 -2.02 23.95
N PRO A 224 5.79 -2.68 24.78
CA PRO A 224 5.20 -2.04 25.93
C PRO A 224 6.24 -1.39 26.82
N GLY A 225 6.10 -0.08 27.08
CA GLY A 225 7.09 0.71 27.80
C GLY A 225 8.16 1.34 26.92
N GLY A 226 8.11 1.15 25.60
CA GLY A 226 8.96 1.83 24.63
C GLY A 226 10.46 1.67 24.89
N GLU A 227 11.25 2.71 24.63
CA GLU A 227 12.69 2.71 24.88
C GLU A 227 13.04 2.51 26.37
N ARG A 228 12.15 2.89 27.28
CA ARG A 228 12.32 2.65 28.72
C ARG A 228 12.43 1.17 29.04
N ALA A 229 11.64 0.32 28.35
CA ALA A 229 11.72 -1.13 28.54
C ALA A 229 13.08 -1.69 28.10
N LEU A 230 13.74 -1.05 27.12
CA LEU A 230 15.09 -1.44 26.68
C LEU A 230 16.14 -1.09 27.74
N GLU A 231 16.02 0.07 28.36
CA GLU A 231 16.93 0.49 29.48
C GLU A 231 16.78 -0.48 30.65
N ASP A 232 15.54 -0.82 31.01
CA ASP A 232 15.26 -1.76 32.09
C ASP A 232 15.79 -3.17 31.78
N ALA A 233 15.61 -3.65 30.53
CA ALA A 233 16.15 -4.92 30.06
C ALA A 233 17.69 -4.92 30.09
N TYR A 234 18.32 -3.83 29.65
CA TYR A 234 19.78 -3.69 29.70
C TYR A 234 20.30 -3.70 31.14
N ALA A 235 19.62 -3.00 32.04
CA ALA A 235 19.96 -3.00 33.46
C ALA A 235 19.83 -4.38 34.12
N ALA A 236 18.88 -5.19 33.65
CA ALA A 236 18.63 -6.54 34.19
C ALA A 236 19.56 -7.62 33.63
N GLY A 237 20.03 -7.52 32.37
CA GLY A 237 20.78 -8.59 31.71
C GLY A 237 21.69 -8.16 30.54
N GLY A 238 21.97 -6.87 30.41
CA GLY A 238 22.85 -6.33 29.37
C GLY A 238 22.26 -6.49 27.93
N PHE A 239 23.14 -6.52 26.96
CA PHE A 239 22.76 -6.58 25.53
C PHE A 239 21.96 -7.84 25.15
N ASP A 240 22.23 -8.98 25.79
CA ASP A 240 21.51 -10.24 25.49
C ASP A 240 20.01 -10.12 25.88
N ALA A 241 19.73 -9.47 27.00
CA ALA A 241 18.35 -9.23 27.42
C ALA A 241 17.62 -8.27 26.47
N VAL A 242 18.29 -7.21 26.01
CA VAL A 242 17.76 -6.28 25.01
C VAL A 242 17.48 -7.00 23.70
N ALA A 243 18.43 -7.76 23.16
CA ALA A 243 18.28 -8.51 21.92
C ALA A 243 17.12 -9.52 22.00
N SER A 244 17.02 -10.24 23.12
CA SER A 244 15.91 -11.18 23.35
C SER A 244 14.53 -10.49 23.37
N GLN A 245 14.45 -9.27 23.83
CA GLN A 245 13.21 -8.50 23.84
C GLN A 245 12.85 -7.99 22.44
N PHE A 246 13.81 -7.41 21.72
CA PHE A 246 13.60 -6.94 20.35
C PHE A 246 13.08 -8.03 19.41
N ASN A 247 13.73 -9.17 19.39
CA ASN A 247 13.40 -10.27 18.48
C ASN A 247 11.96 -10.81 18.64
N LYS A 248 11.26 -10.44 19.71
CA LYS A 248 9.91 -10.94 20.02
C LYS A 248 8.83 -9.88 19.96
N THR A 249 9.18 -8.61 19.99
CA THR A 249 8.22 -7.54 20.29
C THR A 249 8.18 -6.41 19.28
N VAL A 250 9.15 -6.34 18.35
CA VAL A 250 9.20 -5.28 17.34
C VAL A 250 9.51 -5.83 15.96
N PRO A 251 9.04 -5.19 14.88
CA PRO A 251 9.45 -5.56 13.53
C PRO A 251 10.95 -5.29 13.34
N VAL A 252 11.67 -6.29 12.81
CA VAL A 252 13.08 -6.21 12.47
C VAL A 252 13.27 -6.42 10.98
N ILE A 253 13.84 -5.43 10.31
CA ILE A 253 14.18 -5.49 8.88
C ILE A 253 15.69 -5.62 8.77
N THR A 254 16.18 -6.76 8.27
CA THR A 254 17.61 -6.99 8.07
C THR A 254 17.98 -6.68 6.62
N ALA A 255 18.99 -5.83 6.42
CA ALA A 255 19.51 -5.47 5.11
C ALA A 255 21.04 -5.33 5.13
N LYS A 256 21.68 -5.21 3.95
CA LYS A 256 23.11 -5.00 3.83
C LYS A 256 23.47 -3.53 3.64
N VAL A 257 24.67 -3.15 4.03
CA VAL A 257 25.25 -1.86 3.67
C VAL A 257 25.25 -1.73 2.13
N GLY A 258 24.73 -0.60 1.62
CA GLY A 258 24.64 -0.32 0.20
C GLY A 258 23.45 -0.99 -0.52
N GLU A 259 22.69 -1.84 0.14
CA GLU A 259 21.45 -2.39 -0.42
C GLU A 259 20.40 -1.29 -0.52
N GLU A 260 19.88 -1.10 -1.73
CA GLU A 260 18.70 -0.25 -1.94
C GLU A 260 17.44 -1.04 -1.67
N MET A 261 16.53 -0.46 -0.91
CA MET A 261 15.23 -1.03 -0.61
C MET A 261 14.13 0.02 -0.67
N HIS A 262 12.93 -0.41 -1.02
CA HIS A 262 11.71 0.37 -0.83
C HIS A 262 11.07 -0.03 0.51
N VAL A 263 10.87 0.94 1.37
CA VAL A 263 10.10 0.78 2.61
C VAL A 263 8.79 1.51 2.43
N HIS A 264 7.74 0.75 2.32
CA HIS A 264 6.38 1.25 2.20
C HIS A 264 5.80 1.47 3.59
N VAL A 265 5.41 2.70 3.89
CA VAL A 265 4.83 3.04 5.19
C VAL A 265 3.35 3.37 5.01
N VAL A 266 2.51 2.73 5.80
CA VAL A 266 1.05 2.91 5.77
C VAL A 266 0.56 3.26 7.15
N ASN A 267 -0.14 4.38 7.30
CA ASN A 267 -0.92 4.67 8.50
C ASN A 267 -2.34 4.15 8.30
N ILE A 268 -2.64 2.99 8.86
CA ILE A 268 -3.98 2.36 8.80
C ILE A 268 -4.81 2.65 10.05
N GLY A 269 -4.22 3.28 11.06
CA GLY A 269 -4.88 3.65 12.31
C GLY A 269 -5.74 4.90 12.20
N ASP A 270 -6.38 5.26 13.30
CA ASP A 270 -7.26 6.44 13.40
C ASP A 270 -6.50 7.70 13.85
N LEU A 271 -5.27 7.56 14.31
CA LEU A 271 -4.46 8.67 14.81
C LEU A 271 -3.40 9.13 13.79
N ILE A 272 -2.91 10.36 13.99
CA ILE A 272 -1.77 10.88 13.24
C ILE A 272 -0.51 10.23 13.76
N HIS A 273 0.32 9.72 12.85
CA HIS A 273 1.65 9.22 13.14
C HIS A 273 2.71 10.04 12.41
N SER A 274 3.97 9.76 12.70
CA SER A 274 5.11 10.36 12.00
C SER A 274 6.24 9.34 11.98
N PHE A 275 6.51 8.76 10.80
CA PHE A 275 7.58 7.78 10.66
C PHE A 275 8.94 8.47 10.67
N HIS A 276 9.85 7.97 11.48
CA HIS A 276 11.23 8.43 11.58
C HIS A 276 12.19 7.25 11.60
N ALA A 277 13.28 7.35 10.84
CA ALA A 277 14.35 6.37 10.81
C ALA A 277 15.68 7.01 11.20
N HIS A 278 16.44 6.34 12.05
CA HIS A 278 17.75 6.82 12.52
C HIS A 278 18.85 6.56 11.47
N ASN A 279 19.82 7.49 11.40
CA ASN A 279 21.07 7.39 10.62
C ASN A 279 20.88 7.20 9.12
N VAL A 280 19.72 7.52 8.57
CA VAL A 280 19.46 7.48 7.13
C VAL A 280 18.51 8.60 6.74
N ASP A 281 18.85 9.30 5.68
CA ASP A 281 17.89 10.10 4.97
C ASP A 281 17.22 9.20 3.92
N HIS A 282 15.91 9.17 3.89
CA HIS A 282 15.15 8.47 2.88
C HIS A 282 14.66 9.44 1.81
N ILE A 283 14.44 8.94 0.63
CA ILE A 283 13.77 9.67 -0.44
C ILE A 283 12.34 9.16 -0.50
N SER A 284 11.37 10.06 -0.30
CA SER A 284 9.98 9.73 -0.58
C SER A 284 9.80 9.67 -2.10
N LEU A 285 9.39 8.53 -2.61
CA LEU A 285 9.01 8.35 -4.01
C LEU A 285 7.57 8.80 -4.25
N GLY A 286 6.87 9.16 -3.18
CA GLY A 286 5.48 9.55 -3.18
C GLY A 286 4.54 8.35 -3.35
N THR A 287 3.32 8.58 -2.96
CA THR A 287 2.18 7.84 -3.47
C THR A 287 1.73 8.47 -4.78
N LEU A 288 0.54 8.22 -5.21
CA LEU A 288 -0.11 8.73 -6.43
C LEU A 288 0.05 10.26 -6.71
N ARG A 289 0.73 11.02 -5.86
CA ARG A 289 0.95 12.47 -6.02
C ARG A 289 2.18 12.84 -6.82
N GLY A 290 3.14 11.93 -6.99
CA GLY A 290 4.39 12.20 -7.71
C GLY A 290 5.34 13.20 -7.03
N ASP A 291 5.07 13.56 -5.77
CA ASP A 291 5.93 14.48 -5.01
C ASP A 291 7.10 13.69 -4.40
N THR A 292 8.32 14.09 -4.72
CA THR A 292 9.53 13.53 -4.11
C THR A 292 10.14 14.54 -3.14
N TRP A 293 10.60 14.07 -1.99
CA TRP A 293 11.35 14.85 -1.02
C TRP A 293 12.39 13.96 -0.32
N ALA A 294 13.39 14.56 0.28
CA ALA A 294 14.40 13.84 1.06
C ALA A 294 14.39 14.33 2.51
N GLY A 295 14.54 13.40 3.44
CA GLY A 295 14.55 13.68 4.87
C GLY A 295 14.55 12.39 5.66
N ASN A 296 14.35 12.49 6.96
CA ASN A 296 14.29 11.33 7.86
C ASN A 296 13.01 11.28 8.70
N LEU A 297 12.00 12.10 8.35
CA LEU A 297 10.75 12.19 9.07
C LEU A 297 9.59 12.36 8.09
N LEU A 298 8.63 11.44 8.12
CA LEU A 298 7.45 11.43 7.27
C LEU A 298 6.18 11.59 8.11
N PRO A 299 5.49 12.74 8.07
CA PRO A 299 4.17 12.90 8.68
C PRO A 299 3.15 12.02 7.97
N MET A 300 2.34 11.26 8.73
CA MET A 300 1.35 10.32 8.23
C MET A 300 -0.02 10.61 8.84
N VAL A 301 -0.96 11.08 8.04
CA VAL A 301 -2.37 11.15 8.45
C VAL A 301 -3.05 9.78 8.28
N PRO A 302 -4.18 9.51 8.97
CA PRO A 302 -4.96 8.30 8.76
C PRO A 302 -5.27 8.03 7.29
N GLY A 303 -5.02 6.82 6.82
CA GLY A 303 -5.21 6.40 5.44
C GLY A 303 -4.10 6.81 4.48
N GLN A 304 -3.04 7.48 4.95
CA GLN A 304 -1.89 7.79 4.10
C GLN A 304 -0.97 6.59 3.94
N ALA A 305 -0.47 6.41 2.72
CA ALA A 305 0.59 5.48 2.39
C ALA A 305 1.67 6.19 1.58
N ASP A 306 2.93 5.82 1.75
CA ASP A 306 4.06 6.38 1.01
C ASP A 306 5.14 5.32 0.80
N THR A 307 5.92 5.46 -0.27
CA THR A 307 7.07 4.61 -0.58
C THR A 307 8.34 5.40 -0.33
N LEU A 308 9.17 4.90 0.56
CA LEU A 308 10.45 5.50 0.92
C LEU A 308 11.59 4.66 0.36
N GLN A 309 12.53 5.30 -0.36
CA GLN A 309 13.75 4.66 -0.80
C GLN A 309 14.84 4.81 0.28
N PHE A 310 15.41 3.70 0.68
CA PHE A 310 16.46 3.62 1.69
C PHE A 310 17.74 3.03 1.11
N THR A 311 18.89 3.59 1.55
CA THR A 311 20.21 2.98 1.34
C THR A 311 21.09 3.32 2.54
N PHE A 312 21.37 2.33 3.38
CA PHE A 312 22.22 2.52 4.55
C PHE A 312 23.69 2.44 4.16
N THR A 313 24.47 3.39 4.64
CA THR A 313 25.92 3.48 4.38
C THR A 313 26.78 2.93 5.51
N LYS A 314 26.19 2.55 6.64
CA LYS A 314 26.88 2.05 7.83
C LYS A 314 26.13 0.86 8.42
N PRO A 315 26.85 -0.18 8.84
CA PRO A 315 26.24 -1.30 9.55
C PRO A 315 25.80 -0.88 10.97
N GLY A 316 24.95 -1.68 11.56
CA GLY A 316 24.48 -1.52 12.92
C GLY A 316 22.96 -1.67 13.05
N PRO A 317 22.48 -1.73 14.28
CA PRO A 317 21.08 -1.64 14.60
C PRO A 317 20.63 -0.17 14.61
N TRP A 318 19.68 0.17 13.73
CA TRP A 318 19.16 1.52 13.60
C TRP A 318 17.66 1.52 13.90
N LEU A 319 17.23 2.33 14.86
CA LEU A 319 15.83 2.45 15.22
C LEU A 319 15.03 3.11 14.09
N PHE A 320 13.79 2.65 13.91
CA PHE A 320 12.72 3.45 13.34
C PHE A 320 11.55 3.49 14.31
N HIS A 321 10.83 4.59 14.37
CA HIS A 321 9.75 4.77 15.32
C HIS A 321 8.76 5.85 14.90
N CYS A 322 7.63 5.90 15.57
CA CYS A 322 6.73 7.03 15.46
C CYS A 322 7.34 8.24 16.17
N HIS A 323 7.42 9.40 15.48
CA HIS A 323 7.94 10.64 16.09
C HIS A 323 6.86 11.48 16.79
N VAL A 324 5.64 10.98 16.91
CA VAL A 324 4.74 11.37 18.01
C VAL A 324 5.26 10.62 19.23
N VAL A 325 6.06 11.32 20.03
CA VAL A 325 6.92 10.69 21.05
C VAL A 325 6.14 9.81 22.03
N ALA A 326 4.94 10.22 22.41
CA ALA A 326 4.09 9.42 23.30
C ALA A 326 3.71 8.05 22.68
N HIS A 327 3.67 7.94 21.36
CA HIS A 327 3.41 6.65 20.68
C HIS A 327 4.66 5.75 20.72
N ALA A 328 5.85 6.33 20.53
CA ALA A 328 7.11 5.61 20.68
C ALA A 328 7.30 5.11 22.13
N ASP A 329 7.04 5.96 23.11
CA ASP A 329 7.08 5.61 24.54
C ASP A 329 6.09 4.48 24.89
N ALA A 330 4.98 4.40 24.13
CA ALA A 330 3.98 3.34 24.28
C ALA A 330 4.25 2.10 23.41
N GLY A 331 5.36 2.08 22.62
CA GLY A 331 5.82 0.88 21.95
C GLY A 331 5.87 0.90 20.42
N MET A 332 5.54 2.01 19.76
CA MET A 332 5.56 2.11 18.30
C MET A 332 6.99 2.31 17.77
N ILE A 333 7.79 1.27 17.83
CA ILE A 333 9.20 1.23 17.40
C ILE A 333 9.52 -0.04 16.62
N GLY A 334 10.59 -0.01 15.83
CA GLY A 334 11.15 -1.14 15.10
C GLY A 334 12.65 -0.98 14.85
N LEU A 335 13.25 -1.93 14.17
CA LEU A 335 14.70 -1.99 13.98
C LEU A 335 15.08 -2.29 12.53
N PHE A 336 15.94 -1.48 11.96
CA PHE A 336 16.77 -1.85 10.81
C PHE A 336 18.07 -2.49 11.33
N ASN A 337 18.24 -3.79 11.07
CA ASN A 337 19.46 -4.51 11.38
C ASN A 337 20.34 -4.55 10.14
N ILE A 338 21.26 -3.58 10.01
CA ILE A 338 22.11 -3.44 8.84
C ILE A 338 23.41 -4.17 9.06
N VAL A 339 23.69 -5.14 8.18
CA VAL A 339 24.88 -5.98 8.24
C VAL A 339 25.89 -5.58 7.15
N GLU A 340 27.19 -5.86 7.40
CA GLU A 340 28.22 -5.68 6.37
C GLU A 340 27.96 -6.62 5.17
N ASP A 341 28.21 -6.12 3.98
CA ASP A 341 28.24 -7.00 2.80
C ASP A 341 29.55 -7.78 2.72
N THR A 342 29.67 -8.82 3.52
CA THR A 342 30.88 -9.67 3.57
C THR A 342 30.97 -10.64 2.39
N GLY A 343 30.05 -10.58 1.43
CA GLY A 343 29.99 -11.53 0.30
C GLY A 343 29.67 -12.98 0.71
N THR A 344 29.50 -13.24 2.00
CA THR A 344 29.10 -14.54 2.57
C THR A 344 27.80 -14.39 3.32
N ALA A 345 26.78 -15.14 2.93
CA ALA A 345 25.50 -15.16 3.66
C ALA A 345 25.75 -15.71 5.07
N THR A 346 25.74 -14.82 6.05
CA THR A 346 25.65 -15.23 7.46
C THR A 346 24.18 -15.25 7.85
N GLN A 347 23.71 -16.41 8.32
CA GLN A 347 22.39 -16.51 8.94
C GLN A 347 22.31 -15.52 10.12
N PRO A 348 21.15 -14.88 10.35
CA PRO A 348 20.94 -14.05 11.53
C PRO A 348 21.04 -14.90 12.80
N PRO A 349 21.48 -14.28 13.91
CA PRO A 349 21.60 -14.95 15.19
C PRO A 349 20.24 -15.46 15.73
#